data_1701a5d986778f71913b4e936c2c39bf
#
_entry.id   1701a5d986778f71913b4e936c2c39bf
#
_cell.length_a   1.000
_cell.length_b   1.000
_cell.length_c   1.000
_cell.angle_alpha   90.00
_cell.angle_beta   90.00
_cell.angle_gamma   90.00
#
_symmetry.space_group_name_H-M   'P 1'
#
loop_
_entity.id
_entity.type
_entity.pdbx_description
1 polymer ?
#
loop_
_entity_poly.entity_id
_entity_poly.type
_entity_poly.pdbx_seq_one_letter_code
_entity_poly.pdbx_strand_id
1 'polypeptide(L)'
;IPGRPESIGVQTKNLSNRKKNKKIEKKYSLVLKSLLQGCSILKKSKCKFIVIPCNTAHYWYDDLIKKIKLPIINMPKEVFIHTKKTCKKTSSIGLLATEGTLNTGVYNKFFDKSYKLIFPNINLQKNSVNKAIKFVKMGNVKAASKIIKPAINYLIKKRCKKIILGCTELPIAIFAFKSIKKVKSSKIFLDPNLILANAAMKKYSK
;
A
#
# COMPACT_ATOMS: atom_id res chain seq x y z
N ILE A 1 -1.10 6.49 17.41
CA ILE A 1 -0.93 7.68 16.55
C ILE A 1 -2.30 7.99 15.97
N PRO A 2 -2.82 9.26 16.12
CA PRO A 2 -4.00 9.70 15.39
C PRO A 2 -3.72 9.53 13.89
N GLY A 3 -4.54 8.73 13.19
CA GLY A 3 -4.30 8.43 11.77
C GLY A 3 -3.95 6.97 11.49
N ARG A 4 -4.33 6.03 12.35
CA ARG A 4 -4.22 4.59 12.06
C ARG A 4 -4.83 4.26 10.69
N PRO A 5 -4.30 3.25 10.00
CA PRO A 5 -4.76 2.83 8.66
C PRO A 5 -6.28 2.66 8.53
N GLU A 6 -6.96 2.32 9.61
CA GLU A 6 -8.42 2.19 9.65
C GLU A 6 -9.16 3.51 9.45
N SER A 7 -8.72 4.59 10.09
CA SER A 7 -9.31 5.91 9.91
C SER A 7 -9.04 6.45 8.51
N ILE A 8 -7.87 6.17 7.96
CA ILE A 8 -7.53 6.52 6.57
C ILE A 8 -8.39 5.71 5.59
N GLY A 9 -8.52 4.38 5.81
CA GLY A 9 -9.31 3.50 4.94
C GLY A 9 -10.79 3.85 4.89
N VAL A 10 -11.40 4.15 6.04
CA VAL A 10 -12.82 4.59 6.12
C VAL A 10 -13.03 5.92 5.42
N GLN A 11 -12.09 6.84 5.53
CA GLN A 11 -12.20 8.18 4.92
C GLN A 11 -12.04 8.15 3.41
N THR A 12 -11.23 7.22 2.88
CA THR A 12 -11.00 7.12 1.43
C THR A 12 -12.09 6.36 0.69
N LYS A 13 -12.97 5.61 1.37
CA LYS A 13 -14.14 4.97 0.73
C LYS A 13 -15.07 5.95 -0.01
N ASN A 14 -15.08 7.20 0.39
CA ASN A 14 -15.99 8.21 -0.12
C ASN A 14 -15.30 9.29 -0.97
N LEU A 15 -14.08 9.05 -1.46
CA LEU A 15 -13.34 10.05 -2.25
C LEU A 15 -14.01 10.39 -3.58
N SER A 16 -14.73 9.45 -4.19
CA SER A 16 -15.54 9.72 -5.39
C SER A 16 -16.65 10.74 -5.14
N ASN A 17 -17.11 10.88 -3.89
CA ASN A 17 -18.15 11.83 -3.46
C ASN A 17 -17.57 13.09 -2.79
N ARG A 18 -16.27 13.32 -2.85
CA ARG A 18 -15.56 14.41 -2.17
C ARG A 18 -16.16 15.80 -2.43
N LYS A 19 -16.57 16.08 -3.66
CA LYS A 19 -17.16 17.37 -4.06
C LYS A 19 -18.51 17.68 -3.43
N LYS A 20 -19.17 16.72 -2.76
CA LYS A 20 -20.55 16.87 -2.25
C LYS A 20 -20.70 16.88 -0.73
N ASN A 21 -19.60 16.69 0.06
CA ASN A 21 -19.80 16.48 1.50
C ASN A 21 -18.73 17.16 2.39
N LYS A 22 -19.08 18.31 2.98
CA LYS A 22 -18.23 19.08 3.93
C LYS A 22 -17.70 18.25 5.11
N LYS A 23 -18.44 17.24 5.59
CA LYS A 23 -18.00 16.34 6.69
C LYS A 23 -16.84 15.46 6.27
N ILE A 24 -16.79 15.02 5.01
CA ILE A 24 -15.71 14.25 4.44
C ILE A 24 -14.45 15.12 4.29
N GLU A 25 -14.59 16.35 3.82
CA GLU A 25 -13.47 17.30 3.70
C GLU A 25 -12.84 17.60 5.06
N LYS A 26 -13.66 17.81 6.10
CA LYS A 26 -13.18 18.05 7.48
C LYS A 26 -12.36 16.86 8.00
N LYS A 27 -12.85 15.63 7.85
CA LYS A 27 -12.11 14.41 8.25
C LYS A 27 -10.82 14.22 7.45
N TYR A 28 -10.85 14.54 6.17
CA TYR A 28 -9.71 14.49 5.27
C TYR A 28 -8.60 15.47 5.69
N SER A 29 -9.00 16.69 6.05
CA SER A 29 -8.08 17.70 6.55
C SER A 29 -7.43 17.30 7.89
N LEU A 30 -8.12 16.54 8.75
CA LEU A 30 -7.58 16.05 10.01
C LEU A 30 -6.44 15.02 9.80
N VAL A 31 -6.59 14.09 8.85
CA VAL A 31 -5.53 13.12 8.55
C VAL A 31 -4.29 13.82 8.00
N LEU A 32 -4.47 14.73 7.06
CA LEU A 32 -3.35 15.53 6.53
C LEU A 32 -2.68 16.35 7.63
N LYS A 33 -3.46 16.98 8.52
CA LYS A 33 -2.94 17.75 9.66
C LYS A 33 -2.09 16.86 10.58
N SER A 34 -2.55 15.66 10.92
CA SER A 34 -1.79 14.70 11.75
C SER A 34 -0.50 14.25 11.07
N LEU A 35 -0.54 13.96 9.76
CA LEU A 35 0.66 13.60 9.00
C LEU A 35 1.66 14.77 8.96
N LEU A 36 1.20 16.00 8.73
CA LEU A 36 2.05 17.20 8.73
C LEU A 36 2.68 17.42 10.10
N GLN A 37 1.92 17.22 11.17
CA GLN A 37 2.42 17.35 12.54
C GLN A 37 3.54 16.34 12.83
N GLY A 38 3.32 15.05 12.48
CA GLY A 38 4.35 14.02 12.61
C GLY A 38 5.61 14.34 11.79
N CYS A 39 5.44 14.75 10.53
CA CYS A 39 6.55 15.16 9.68
C CYS A 39 7.30 16.39 10.23
N SER A 40 6.59 17.36 10.83
CA SER A 40 7.20 18.53 11.46
C SER A 40 8.06 18.15 12.67
N ILE A 41 7.61 17.21 13.49
CA ILE A 41 8.39 16.69 14.62
C ILE A 41 9.70 16.08 14.10
N LEU A 42 9.62 15.19 13.10
CA LEU A 42 10.80 14.56 12.51
C LEU A 42 11.77 15.60 11.91
N LYS A 43 11.24 16.65 11.27
CA LYS A 43 12.07 17.75 10.74
C LYS A 43 12.78 18.50 11.86
N LYS A 44 12.09 18.84 12.95
CA LYS A 44 12.69 19.48 14.13
C LYS A 44 13.76 18.60 14.77
N SER A 45 13.61 17.28 14.72
CA SER A 45 14.61 16.29 15.16
C SER A 45 15.79 16.14 14.19
N LYS A 46 15.95 17.03 13.20
CA LYS A 46 17.05 17.05 12.22
C LYS A 46 17.19 15.78 11.39
N CYS A 47 16.08 15.05 11.15
CA CYS A 47 16.07 13.90 10.24
C CYS A 47 16.44 14.36 8.82
N LYS A 48 17.28 13.57 8.11
CA LYS A 48 17.69 13.87 6.73
C LYS A 48 16.59 13.61 5.70
N PHE A 49 15.70 12.64 5.97
CA PHE A 49 14.55 12.30 5.14
C PHE A 49 13.49 11.57 5.96
N ILE A 50 12.31 11.38 5.38
CA ILE A 50 11.17 10.71 6.01
C ILE A 50 10.77 9.49 5.18
N VAL A 51 10.38 8.42 5.85
CA VAL A 51 9.67 7.27 5.28
C VAL A 51 8.29 7.13 5.90
N ILE A 52 7.30 6.75 5.11
CA ILE A 52 5.92 6.54 5.58
C ILE A 52 5.54 5.09 5.24
N PRO A 53 5.62 4.13 6.19
CA PRO A 53 5.28 2.73 5.94
C PRO A 53 3.76 2.52 5.93
N CYS A 54 3.06 3.23 5.07
CA CYS A 54 1.61 3.14 4.87
C CYS A 54 1.25 3.49 3.43
N ASN A 55 0.75 2.51 2.68
CA ASN A 55 0.41 2.71 1.28
C ASN A 55 -0.62 3.81 1.07
N THR A 56 -1.73 3.78 1.81
CA THR A 56 -2.82 4.75 1.68
C THR A 56 -2.38 6.18 2.01
N ALA A 57 -1.46 6.37 2.95
CA ALA A 57 -0.98 7.70 3.36
C ALA A 57 -0.28 8.45 2.22
N HIS A 58 0.22 7.75 1.20
CA HIS A 58 0.82 8.35 0.02
C HIS A 58 -0.17 9.10 -0.87
N TYR A 59 -1.47 9.02 -0.57
CA TYR A 59 -2.47 9.90 -1.17
C TYR A 59 -2.16 11.38 -0.90
N TRP A 60 -1.64 11.70 0.27
CA TRP A 60 -1.27 13.06 0.68
C TRP A 60 0.20 13.41 0.38
N TYR A 61 0.90 12.58 -0.37
CA TYR A 61 2.33 12.75 -0.62
C TYR A 61 2.67 14.15 -1.19
N ASP A 62 1.93 14.60 -2.20
CA ASP A 62 2.19 15.88 -2.86
C ASP A 62 1.94 17.07 -1.91
N ASP A 63 0.94 16.97 -1.02
CA ASP A 63 0.67 17.99 0.01
C ASP A 63 1.78 18.02 1.08
N LEU A 64 2.29 16.84 1.46
CA LEU A 64 3.35 16.72 2.47
C LEU A 64 4.67 17.33 1.98
N ILE A 65 5.13 16.98 0.78
CA ILE A 65 6.41 17.48 0.25
C ILE A 65 6.39 18.99 0.04
N LYS A 66 5.25 19.57 -0.39
CA LYS A 66 5.09 21.01 -0.56
C LYS A 66 5.26 21.77 0.75
N LYS A 67 4.73 21.23 1.87
CA LYS A 67 4.68 21.93 3.16
C LYS A 67 5.90 21.65 4.03
N ILE A 68 6.45 20.43 4.01
CA ILE A 68 7.52 20.02 4.93
C ILE A 68 8.90 20.42 4.45
N LYS A 69 9.12 20.49 3.13
CA LYS A 69 10.43 20.80 2.52
C LYS A 69 11.56 19.89 3.05
N LEU A 70 11.25 18.63 3.29
CA LEU A 70 12.17 17.56 3.64
C LEU A 70 11.89 16.37 2.72
N PRO A 71 12.93 15.69 2.20
CA PRO A 71 12.70 14.55 1.31
C PRO A 71 11.85 13.47 1.97
N ILE A 72 10.79 13.03 1.28
CA ILE A 72 9.96 11.89 1.69
C ILE A 72 10.11 10.81 0.63
N ILE A 73 10.47 9.60 1.02
CA ILE A 73 10.57 8.48 0.07
C ILE A 73 9.16 8.01 -0.28
N ASN A 74 8.82 8.02 -1.57
CA ASN A 74 7.49 7.65 -2.05
C ASN A 74 7.41 6.13 -2.26
N MET A 75 6.77 5.41 -1.34
CA MET A 75 6.65 3.95 -1.38
C MET A 75 6.05 3.42 -2.70
N PRO A 76 4.90 3.88 -3.22
CA PRO A 76 4.37 3.44 -4.52
C PRO A 76 5.34 3.67 -5.69
N LYS A 77 6.07 4.79 -5.70
CA LYS A 77 7.09 5.09 -6.70
C LYS A 77 8.26 4.11 -6.63
N GLU A 78 8.74 3.78 -5.44
CA GLU A 78 9.82 2.80 -5.26
C GLU A 78 9.39 1.40 -5.71
N VAL A 79 8.14 0.99 -5.42
CA VAL A 79 7.58 -0.27 -5.94
C VAL A 79 7.53 -0.26 -7.46
N PHE A 80 7.15 0.85 -8.08
CA PHE A 80 7.16 1.00 -9.53
C PHE A 80 8.59 0.89 -10.10
N ILE A 81 9.57 1.58 -9.51
CA ILE A 81 10.98 1.50 -9.91
C ILE A 81 11.49 0.06 -9.82
N HIS A 82 11.17 -0.64 -8.73
CA HIS A 82 11.52 -2.04 -8.56
C HIS A 82 10.85 -2.94 -9.62
N THR A 83 9.57 -2.69 -9.92
CA THR A 83 8.82 -3.44 -10.94
C THR A 83 9.45 -3.28 -12.32
N LYS A 84 9.87 -2.07 -12.69
CA LYS A 84 10.56 -1.80 -13.96
C LYS A 84 11.83 -2.62 -14.16
N LYS A 85 12.54 -2.94 -13.10
CA LYS A 85 13.75 -3.75 -13.14
C LYS A 85 13.48 -5.25 -13.30
N THR A 86 12.29 -5.71 -12.92
CA THR A 86 11.95 -7.13 -12.79
C THR A 86 10.85 -7.61 -13.74
N CYS A 87 10.17 -6.70 -14.42
CA CYS A 87 9.06 -7.01 -15.35
C CYS A 87 9.20 -6.25 -16.66
N LYS A 88 8.83 -6.91 -17.75
CA LYS A 88 8.67 -6.26 -19.06
C LYS A 88 7.51 -5.28 -19.02
N LYS A 89 7.57 -4.17 -19.76
CA LYS A 89 6.43 -3.28 -20.00
C LYS A 89 5.23 -4.10 -20.50
N THR A 90 4.02 -3.58 -20.30
CA THR A 90 2.75 -4.25 -20.64
C THR A 90 2.39 -5.48 -19.80
N SER A 91 3.26 -5.91 -18.88
CA SER A 91 2.93 -7.02 -17.97
C SER A 91 1.73 -6.69 -17.08
N SER A 92 0.90 -7.70 -16.81
CA SER A 92 -0.15 -7.61 -15.79
C SER A 92 0.47 -7.70 -14.39
N ILE A 93 0.14 -6.73 -13.55
CA ILE A 93 0.61 -6.63 -12.15
C ILE A 93 -0.60 -6.66 -11.23
N GLY A 94 -0.67 -7.65 -10.36
CA GLY A 94 -1.74 -7.75 -9.36
C GLY A 94 -1.52 -6.76 -8.22
N LEU A 95 -2.59 -6.20 -7.67
CA LEU A 95 -2.55 -5.37 -6.46
C LEU A 95 -3.55 -5.90 -5.44
N LEU A 96 -3.04 -6.38 -4.31
CA LEU A 96 -3.79 -6.68 -3.10
C LEU A 96 -3.62 -5.52 -2.13
N ALA A 97 -4.69 -4.82 -1.78
CA ALA A 97 -4.60 -3.63 -0.94
C ALA A 97 -5.92 -3.36 -0.19
N THR A 98 -5.90 -2.41 0.74
CA THR A 98 -7.14 -1.90 1.34
C THR A 98 -7.98 -1.17 0.29
N GLU A 99 -9.30 -1.12 0.47
CA GLU A 99 -10.19 -0.29 -0.35
C GLU A 99 -9.73 1.18 -0.40
N GLY A 100 -9.20 1.70 0.71
CA GLY A 100 -8.64 3.05 0.75
C GLY A 100 -7.47 3.24 -0.22
N THR A 101 -6.55 2.28 -0.29
CA THR A 101 -5.42 2.32 -1.23
C THR A 101 -5.90 2.21 -2.68
N LEU A 102 -6.90 1.35 -2.94
CA LEU A 102 -7.47 1.19 -4.28
C LEU A 102 -8.20 2.46 -4.74
N ASN A 103 -9.08 3.00 -3.88
CA ASN A 103 -9.90 4.18 -4.20
C ASN A 103 -9.09 5.47 -4.37
N THR A 104 -7.93 5.56 -3.73
CA THR A 104 -7.02 6.72 -3.88
C THR A 104 -6.16 6.67 -5.12
N GLY A 105 -6.04 5.51 -5.77
CA GLY A 105 -5.25 5.36 -6.99
C GLY A 105 -3.76 5.64 -6.82
N VAL A 106 -3.20 5.50 -5.63
CA VAL A 106 -1.78 5.85 -5.35
C VAL A 106 -0.79 5.05 -6.18
N TYR A 107 -1.16 3.83 -6.60
CA TYR A 107 -0.38 3.02 -7.51
C TYR A 107 -0.65 3.35 -8.98
N ASN A 108 -1.90 3.66 -9.34
CA ASN A 108 -2.32 4.00 -10.70
C ASN A 108 -1.49 5.16 -11.26
N LYS A 109 -1.21 6.18 -10.45
CA LYS A 109 -0.38 7.34 -10.80
C LYS A 109 0.95 6.95 -11.47
N PHE A 110 1.53 5.79 -11.11
CA PHE A 110 2.82 5.33 -11.62
C PHE A 110 2.71 4.20 -12.64
N PHE A 111 1.71 3.33 -12.51
CA PHE A 111 1.63 2.07 -13.24
C PHE A 111 0.84 2.17 -14.55
N ASP A 112 -0.25 2.93 -14.61
CA ASP A 112 -1.23 2.89 -15.72
C ASP A 112 -0.65 3.11 -17.13
N LYS A 113 0.45 3.85 -17.25
CA LYS A 113 1.11 4.08 -18.55
C LYS A 113 2.02 2.94 -19.01
N SER A 114 2.41 2.03 -18.11
CA SER A 114 3.46 1.03 -18.38
C SER A 114 3.03 -0.39 -18.10
N TYR A 115 2.04 -0.59 -17.24
CA TYR A 115 1.60 -1.90 -16.74
C TYR A 115 0.09 -1.95 -16.61
N LYS A 116 -0.49 -3.14 -16.81
CA LYS A 116 -1.91 -3.37 -16.52
C LYS A 116 -2.09 -3.76 -15.05
N LEU A 117 -2.62 -2.87 -14.21
CA LEU A 117 -2.98 -3.21 -12.84
C LEU A 117 -4.24 -4.09 -12.82
N ILE A 118 -4.17 -5.21 -12.13
CA ILE A 118 -5.27 -6.16 -11.95
C ILE A 118 -5.62 -6.20 -10.47
N PHE A 119 -6.91 -6.03 -10.17
CA PHE A 119 -7.46 -6.06 -8.82
C PHE A 119 -8.34 -7.29 -8.63
N PRO A 120 -8.46 -7.83 -7.41
CA PRO A 120 -9.52 -8.77 -7.08
C PRO A 120 -10.90 -8.19 -7.40
N ASN A 121 -11.84 -9.04 -7.79
CA ASN A 121 -13.23 -8.59 -7.93
C ASN A 121 -13.80 -8.18 -6.55
N ILE A 122 -14.96 -7.52 -6.56
CA ILE A 122 -15.60 -6.95 -5.35
C ILE A 122 -15.80 -8.03 -4.26
N ASN A 123 -16.21 -9.23 -4.66
CA ASN A 123 -16.43 -10.32 -3.71
C ASN A 123 -15.11 -10.78 -3.06
N LEU A 124 -14.07 -11.00 -3.84
CA LEU A 124 -12.74 -11.35 -3.33
C LEU A 124 -12.10 -10.22 -2.52
N GLN A 125 -12.29 -8.98 -2.93
CA GLN A 125 -11.85 -7.83 -2.14
C GLN A 125 -12.48 -7.86 -0.75
N LYS A 126 -13.80 -8.00 -0.65
CA LYS A 126 -14.55 -7.98 0.61
C LYS A 126 -14.28 -9.23 1.45
N ASN A 127 -14.38 -10.42 0.86
CA ASN A 127 -14.41 -11.69 1.59
C ASN A 127 -13.03 -12.35 1.74
N SER A 128 -12.03 -11.93 1.00
CA SER A 128 -10.67 -12.46 1.08
C SER A 128 -9.67 -11.40 1.54
N VAL A 129 -9.46 -10.31 0.79
CA VAL A 129 -8.43 -9.32 1.10
C VAL A 129 -8.74 -8.55 2.38
N ASN A 130 -9.92 -7.95 2.49
CA ASN A 130 -10.29 -7.15 3.67
C ASN A 130 -10.34 -8.01 4.93
N LYS A 131 -10.87 -9.24 4.84
CA LYS A 131 -10.90 -10.16 5.99
C LYS A 131 -9.50 -10.61 6.40
N ALA A 132 -8.60 -10.87 5.45
CA ALA A 132 -7.21 -11.23 5.76
C ALA A 132 -6.50 -10.10 6.52
N ILE A 133 -6.64 -8.86 6.05
CA ILE A 133 -6.10 -7.68 6.75
C ILE A 133 -6.68 -7.56 8.16
N LYS A 134 -8.00 -7.73 8.31
CA LYS A 134 -8.67 -7.70 9.61
C LYS A 134 -8.14 -8.79 10.54
N PHE A 135 -7.99 -10.03 10.08
CA PHE A 135 -7.48 -11.13 10.89
C PHE A 135 -6.03 -10.90 11.35
N VAL A 136 -5.16 -10.35 10.50
CA VAL A 136 -3.79 -10.00 10.93
C VAL A 136 -3.84 -8.96 12.06
N LYS A 137 -4.66 -7.93 11.93
CA LYS A 137 -4.83 -6.90 12.97
C LYS A 137 -5.36 -7.46 14.30
N MET A 138 -6.13 -8.53 14.25
CA MET A 138 -6.64 -9.25 15.42
C MET A 138 -5.65 -10.30 15.94
N GLY A 139 -4.44 -10.41 15.39
CA GLY A 139 -3.45 -11.42 15.75
C GLY A 139 -3.73 -12.83 15.19
N ASN A 140 -4.85 -13.03 14.47
CA ASN A 140 -5.20 -14.33 13.90
C ASN A 140 -4.57 -14.55 12.51
N VAL A 141 -3.24 -14.69 12.51
CA VAL A 141 -2.46 -14.83 11.28
C VAL A 141 -2.79 -16.14 10.55
N LYS A 142 -3.15 -17.21 11.27
CA LYS A 142 -3.55 -18.50 10.67
C LYS A 142 -4.82 -18.37 9.81
N ALA A 143 -5.84 -17.68 10.33
CA ALA A 143 -7.05 -17.39 9.56
C ALA A 143 -6.78 -16.46 8.37
N ALA A 144 -5.97 -15.43 8.58
CA ALA A 144 -5.56 -14.50 7.51
C ALA A 144 -4.89 -15.23 6.35
N SER A 145 -3.95 -16.13 6.64
CA SER A 145 -3.23 -16.93 5.64
C SER A 145 -4.13 -17.86 4.84
N LYS A 146 -5.18 -18.41 5.45
CA LYS A 146 -6.17 -19.24 4.74
C LYS A 146 -7.04 -18.40 3.82
N ILE A 147 -7.60 -17.29 4.33
CA ILE A 147 -8.62 -16.52 3.65
C ILE A 147 -8.10 -15.66 2.50
N ILE A 148 -6.78 -15.36 2.47
CA ILE A 148 -6.17 -14.58 1.38
C ILE A 148 -5.94 -15.41 0.10
N LYS A 149 -5.87 -16.74 0.20
CA LYS A 149 -5.54 -17.65 -0.92
C LYS A 149 -6.43 -17.47 -2.16
N PRO A 150 -7.77 -17.37 -2.06
CA PRO A 150 -8.63 -17.17 -3.23
C PRO A 150 -8.27 -15.91 -4.04
N ALA A 151 -7.95 -14.80 -3.37
CA ALA A 151 -7.56 -13.56 -4.05
C ALA A 151 -6.19 -13.69 -4.74
N ILE A 152 -5.25 -14.38 -4.13
CA ILE A 152 -3.94 -14.67 -4.75
C ILE A 152 -4.13 -15.56 -5.99
N ASN A 153 -4.88 -16.66 -5.86
CA ASN A 153 -5.16 -17.59 -6.96
C ASN A 153 -5.86 -16.90 -8.14
N TYR A 154 -6.79 -15.98 -7.85
CA TYR A 154 -7.43 -15.17 -8.88
C TYR A 154 -6.41 -14.36 -9.68
N LEU A 155 -5.48 -13.67 -9.02
CA LEU A 155 -4.46 -12.88 -9.69
C LEU A 155 -3.47 -13.76 -10.49
N ILE A 156 -3.14 -14.94 -9.98
CA ILE A 156 -2.33 -15.93 -10.70
C ILE A 156 -3.05 -16.40 -11.97
N LYS A 157 -4.34 -16.75 -11.87
CA LYS A 157 -5.19 -17.12 -13.03
C LYS A 157 -5.29 -15.98 -14.06
N LYS A 158 -5.26 -14.72 -13.61
CA LYS A 158 -5.16 -13.53 -14.47
C LYS A 158 -3.76 -13.29 -15.05
N ARG A 159 -2.84 -14.25 -14.90
CA ARG A 159 -1.46 -14.22 -15.42
C ARG A 159 -0.64 -13.01 -14.94
N CYS A 160 -0.90 -12.52 -13.74
CA CYS A 160 -0.10 -11.46 -13.15
C CYS A 160 1.35 -11.94 -12.96
N LYS A 161 2.30 -11.18 -13.48
CA LYS A 161 3.75 -11.49 -13.36
C LYS A 161 4.29 -11.17 -11.96
N LYS A 162 3.70 -10.18 -11.30
CA LYS A 162 3.96 -9.80 -9.91
C LYS A 162 2.66 -9.46 -9.22
N ILE A 163 2.66 -9.56 -7.88
CA ILE A 163 1.53 -9.19 -7.02
C ILE A 163 2.07 -8.25 -5.94
N ILE A 164 1.62 -7.01 -5.95
CA ILE A 164 1.96 -5.99 -4.95
C ILE A 164 1.12 -6.25 -3.70
N LEU A 165 1.77 -6.32 -2.54
CA LEU A 165 1.16 -6.47 -1.22
C LEU A 165 0.90 -5.07 -0.63
N GLY A 166 -0.03 -4.32 -1.23
CA GLY A 166 -0.31 -2.91 -0.95
C GLY A 166 -0.99 -2.62 0.39
N CYS A 167 -0.77 -3.46 1.39
CA CYS A 167 -1.12 -3.26 2.79
C CYS A 167 -0.07 -3.94 3.67
N THR A 168 0.34 -3.29 4.76
CA THR A 168 1.42 -3.75 5.65
C THR A 168 1.14 -5.09 6.32
N GLU A 169 -0.10 -5.47 6.47
CA GLU A 169 -0.55 -6.74 7.03
C GLU A 169 -0.45 -7.92 6.05
N LEU A 170 -0.49 -7.67 4.75
CA LEU A 170 -0.51 -8.75 3.75
C LEU A 170 0.77 -9.58 3.70
N PRO A 171 1.99 -9.02 3.83
CA PRO A 171 3.20 -9.82 3.97
C PRO A 171 3.11 -10.78 5.16
N ILE A 172 2.56 -10.34 6.30
CA ILE A 172 2.38 -11.18 7.49
C ILE A 172 1.45 -12.34 7.18
N ALA A 173 0.28 -12.08 6.55
CA ALA A 173 -0.67 -13.11 6.16
C ALA A 173 -0.08 -14.15 5.19
N ILE A 174 0.83 -13.71 4.31
CA ILE A 174 1.36 -14.55 3.22
C ILE A 174 2.61 -15.32 3.65
N PHE A 175 3.54 -14.69 4.38
CA PHE A 175 4.84 -15.29 4.67
C PHE A 175 4.89 -16.07 5.98
N ALA A 176 3.92 -15.88 6.90
CA ALA A 176 3.91 -16.55 8.20
C ALA A 176 3.74 -18.09 8.14
N PHE A 177 3.21 -18.64 7.04
CA PHE A 177 2.96 -20.08 6.93
C PHE A 177 3.74 -20.76 5.80
N LYS A 178 4.51 -21.79 6.17
CA LYS A 178 5.27 -22.66 5.25
C LYS A 178 4.43 -23.26 4.11
N SER A 179 3.10 -23.43 4.30
CA SER A 179 2.20 -24.00 3.30
C SER A 179 2.02 -23.12 2.05
N ILE A 180 2.29 -21.80 2.16
CA ILE A 180 2.31 -20.90 1.00
C ILE A 180 3.67 -20.94 0.30
N LYS A 181 4.71 -21.52 0.92
CA LYS A 181 5.99 -21.79 0.25
C LYS A 181 5.85 -22.74 -0.96
N LYS A 182 4.75 -23.51 -1.07
CA LYS A 182 4.39 -24.27 -2.28
C LYS A 182 3.88 -23.41 -3.44
N VAL A 183 3.56 -22.13 -3.24
CA VAL A 183 3.46 -21.18 -4.36
C VAL A 183 4.90 -20.98 -4.84
N LYS A 184 5.26 -21.76 -5.86
CA LYS A 184 6.58 -21.82 -6.53
C LYS A 184 7.10 -20.42 -6.89
N SER A 185 7.59 -19.71 -5.96
CA SER A 185 8.44 -18.54 -5.94
C SER A 185 7.87 -17.40 -5.09
N SER A 186 8.50 -17.18 -3.95
CA SER A 186 8.47 -15.92 -3.21
C SER A 186 8.71 -14.69 -4.12
N LYS A 187 9.27 -14.92 -5.31
CA LYS A 187 9.57 -13.90 -6.34
C LYS A 187 8.36 -13.27 -7.01
N ILE A 188 7.13 -13.86 -6.90
CA ILE A 188 5.92 -13.24 -7.46
C ILE A 188 5.43 -12.06 -6.62
N PHE A 189 5.68 -12.08 -5.31
CA PHE A 189 5.20 -11.03 -4.40
C PHE A 189 6.18 -9.87 -4.32
N LEU A 190 5.63 -8.66 -4.37
CA LEU A 190 6.34 -7.42 -4.08
C LEU A 190 5.86 -6.91 -2.73
N ASP A 191 6.76 -6.86 -1.75
CA ASP A 191 6.50 -6.27 -0.45
C ASP A 191 6.93 -4.80 -0.45
N PRO A 192 5.98 -3.84 -0.42
CA PRO A 192 6.29 -2.42 -0.41
C PRO A 192 7.11 -1.98 0.81
N ASN A 193 6.95 -2.65 1.97
CA ASN A 193 7.73 -2.30 3.17
C ASN A 193 9.20 -2.64 2.99
N LEU A 194 9.50 -3.84 2.47
CA LEU A 194 10.87 -4.25 2.20
C LEU A 194 11.52 -3.38 1.11
N ILE A 195 10.76 -3.03 0.07
CA ILE A 195 11.22 -2.15 -1.00
C ILE A 195 11.50 -0.74 -0.45
N LEU A 196 10.61 -0.20 0.40
CA LEU A 196 10.79 1.08 1.06
C LEU A 196 12.02 1.09 1.99
N ALA A 197 12.21 0.03 2.78
CA ALA A 197 13.37 -0.10 3.65
C ALA A 197 14.68 -0.12 2.85
N ASN A 198 14.74 -0.88 1.76
CA ASN A 198 15.90 -0.91 0.88
C ASN A 198 16.17 0.46 0.21
N ALA A 199 15.12 1.20 -0.17
CA ALA A 199 15.26 2.54 -0.71
C ALA A 199 15.78 3.53 0.36
N ALA A 200 15.32 3.40 1.60
CA ALA A 200 15.81 4.20 2.73
C ALA A 200 17.29 3.92 3.02
N MET A 201 17.70 2.66 3.07
CA MET A 201 19.10 2.29 3.27
C MET A 201 20.00 2.86 2.17
N LYS A 202 19.62 2.74 0.90
CA LYS A 202 20.37 3.33 -0.22
C LYS A 202 20.47 4.86 -0.14
N LYS A 203 19.46 5.53 0.42
CA LYS A 203 19.48 6.98 0.60
C LYS A 203 20.32 7.40 1.79
N TYR A 204 20.40 6.56 2.81
CA TYR A 204 21.23 6.79 3.99
C TYR A 204 22.73 6.63 3.70
N SER A 205 23.08 5.66 2.84
CA SER A 205 24.48 5.36 2.49
C SER A 205 25.11 6.35 1.47
N LYS A 206 24.35 7.35 1.06
CA LYS A 206 24.81 8.46 0.20
C LYS A 206 24.97 9.74 1.02
#